data_a001068ade18b1af327e2594df2892ea
#
_entry.id   a001068ade18b1af327e2594df2892ea
#
_cell.length_a   1.000
_cell.length_b   1.000
_cell.length_c   1.000
_cell.angle_alpha   90.00
_cell.angle_beta   90.00
_cell.angle_gamma   90.00
#
_symmetry.space_group_name_H-M   'P 1'
#
loop_
_entity.id
_entity.type
_entity.pdbx_description
1 polymer ?
#
loop_
_entity_poly.entity_id
_entity_poly.type
_entity_poly.pdbx_seq_one_letter_code
_entity_poly.pdbx_strand_id
1 'polypeptide(L)'
;MIQIKKHKNKTVLLIKVLETFIIISIEGVIAMNEEKKAQFLNVYKKYKSLTHYIEQKYKLTINDVEVLELIQQNCSEKHMLMQPFLKIATAELDLSRTKVLASIRRLIDQDRVSKIRSTEDERKVYLLMNEKNAAHYKALLDEIESYTE
;
A
#
# COMPACT_ATOMS: atom_id res chain seq x y z
N MET A 1 -41.00 10.36 -43.44
CA MET A 1 -40.53 11.67 -42.89
C MET A 1 -40.65 11.82 -41.40
N ILE A 2 -41.66 11.23 -40.77
CA ILE A 2 -41.88 11.39 -39.31
C ILE A 2 -40.89 10.60 -38.45
N GLN A 3 -40.34 9.46 -38.90
CA GLN A 3 -39.38 8.65 -38.12
C GLN A 3 -37.99 9.30 -38.00
N ILE A 4 -37.54 10.01 -38.98
CA ILE A 4 -36.20 10.66 -39.00
C ILE A 4 -36.17 11.85 -38.02
N LYS A 5 -37.25 12.58 -37.82
CA LYS A 5 -37.37 13.67 -36.84
C LYS A 5 -37.34 13.15 -35.38
N LYS A 6 -37.94 11.96 -35.15
CA LYS A 6 -37.97 11.35 -33.78
C LYS A 6 -36.60 10.83 -33.33
N HIS A 7 -35.76 10.34 -34.25
CA HIS A 7 -34.41 9.92 -33.96
C HIS A 7 -33.47 11.10 -33.69
N LYS A 8 -33.55 12.17 -34.47
CA LYS A 8 -32.76 13.40 -34.25
C LYS A 8 -33.03 14.00 -32.86
N ASN A 9 -34.29 14.06 -32.44
CA ASN A 9 -34.63 14.59 -31.13
C ASN A 9 -34.12 13.74 -29.96
N LYS A 10 -34.10 12.40 -30.09
CA LYS A 10 -33.53 11.50 -29.07
C LYS A 10 -32.01 11.67 -28.95
N THR A 11 -31.31 11.80 -30.07
CA THR A 11 -29.85 11.95 -30.07
C THR A 11 -29.43 13.30 -29.48
N VAL A 12 -30.15 14.39 -29.80
CA VAL A 12 -29.91 15.72 -29.22
C VAL A 12 -30.19 15.74 -27.71
N LEU A 13 -31.24 15.05 -27.25
CA LEU A 13 -31.55 14.94 -25.83
C LEU A 13 -30.46 14.13 -25.08
N LEU A 14 -29.98 13.05 -25.68
CA LEU A 14 -28.92 12.23 -25.11
C LEU A 14 -27.59 13.01 -24.97
N ILE A 15 -27.23 13.78 -25.99
CA ILE A 15 -26.05 14.65 -25.97
C ILE A 15 -26.15 15.69 -24.86
N LYS A 16 -27.30 16.36 -24.71
CA LYS A 16 -27.52 17.33 -23.63
C LYS A 16 -27.45 16.71 -22.24
N VAL A 17 -27.98 15.50 -22.06
CA VAL A 17 -27.87 14.76 -20.79
C VAL A 17 -26.41 14.41 -20.47
N LEU A 18 -25.64 13.96 -21.46
CA LEU A 18 -24.22 13.66 -21.30
C LEU A 18 -23.40 14.92 -20.99
N GLU A 19 -23.66 16.03 -21.70
CA GLU A 19 -23.02 17.31 -21.40
C GLU A 19 -23.31 17.78 -19.97
N THR A 20 -24.57 17.66 -19.52
CA THR A 20 -24.95 18.01 -18.15
C THR A 20 -24.26 17.11 -17.12
N PHE A 21 -24.16 15.80 -17.38
CA PHE A 21 -23.43 14.85 -16.53
C PHE A 21 -21.93 15.16 -16.46
N ILE A 22 -21.32 15.51 -17.59
CA ILE A 22 -19.89 15.88 -17.65
C ILE A 22 -19.65 17.17 -16.87
N ILE A 23 -20.52 18.18 -17.04
CA ILE A 23 -20.43 19.45 -16.29
C ILE A 23 -20.59 19.23 -14.80
N ILE A 24 -21.58 18.44 -14.35
CA ILE A 24 -21.78 18.10 -12.92
C ILE A 24 -20.59 17.32 -12.37
N SER A 25 -20.02 16.40 -13.17
CA SER A 25 -18.83 15.63 -12.76
C SER A 25 -17.58 16.53 -12.67
N ILE A 26 -17.41 17.47 -13.60
CA ILE A 26 -16.31 18.43 -13.59
C ILE A 26 -16.49 19.44 -12.46
N GLU A 27 -17.68 19.96 -12.23
CA GLU A 27 -17.99 20.84 -11.10
C GLU A 27 -17.85 20.13 -9.76
N GLY A 28 -18.23 18.87 -9.67
CA GLY A 28 -18.00 18.02 -8.48
C GLY A 28 -16.52 17.78 -8.19
N VAL A 29 -15.68 17.70 -9.22
CA VAL A 29 -14.21 17.60 -9.09
C VAL A 29 -13.57 18.96 -8.80
N ILE A 30 -14.08 20.04 -9.39
CA ILE A 30 -13.60 21.41 -9.19
C ILE A 30 -14.07 21.98 -7.86
N ALA A 31 -15.27 21.60 -7.38
CA ALA A 31 -15.83 22.02 -6.11
C ALA A 31 -15.36 21.18 -4.91
N MET A 32 -14.11 20.72 -4.91
CA MET A 32 -13.49 20.35 -3.65
C MET A 32 -13.34 21.62 -2.83
N ASN A 33 -14.24 21.80 -1.83
CA ASN A 33 -14.23 22.92 -0.90
C ASN A 33 -12.78 23.18 -0.46
N GLU A 34 -12.35 24.42 -0.40
CA GLU A 34 -10.99 24.82 -0.01
C GLU A 34 -10.56 24.20 1.32
N GLU A 35 -11.49 23.97 2.23
CA GLU A 35 -11.26 23.24 3.49
C GLU A 35 -10.88 21.79 3.25
N LYS A 36 -11.60 21.06 2.40
CA LYS A 36 -11.29 19.65 2.04
C LYS A 36 -9.97 19.55 1.30
N LYS A 37 -9.67 20.50 0.42
CA LYS A 37 -8.41 20.59 -0.27
C LYS A 37 -7.25 20.82 0.70
N ALA A 38 -7.40 21.72 1.67
CA ALA A 38 -6.42 21.98 2.71
C ALA A 38 -6.19 20.74 3.59
N GLN A 39 -7.26 20.02 3.98
CA GLN A 39 -7.18 18.76 4.71
C GLN A 39 -6.42 17.69 3.92
N PHE A 40 -6.76 17.50 2.64
CA PHE A 40 -6.06 16.56 1.75
C PHE A 40 -4.56 16.88 1.64
N LEU A 41 -4.22 18.15 1.40
CA LEU A 41 -2.82 18.58 1.30
C LEU A 41 -2.07 18.40 2.63
N ASN A 42 -2.73 18.59 3.76
CA ASN A 42 -2.13 18.35 5.08
C ASN A 42 -1.83 16.87 5.30
N VAL A 43 -2.79 15.97 5.01
CA VAL A 43 -2.58 14.52 5.06
C VAL A 43 -1.44 14.09 4.15
N TYR A 44 -1.41 14.58 2.92
CA TYR A 44 -0.33 14.29 1.97
C TYR A 44 1.04 14.75 2.48
N LYS A 45 1.12 15.96 3.05
CA LYS A 45 2.38 16.47 3.62
C LYS A 45 2.86 15.63 4.80
N LYS A 46 1.95 15.24 5.70
CA LYS A 46 2.27 14.34 6.82
C LYS A 46 2.78 12.99 6.33
N TYR A 47 2.09 12.38 5.36
CA TYR A 47 2.51 11.13 4.74
C TYR A 47 3.92 11.24 4.12
N LYS A 48 4.16 12.28 3.33
CA LYS A 48 5.46 12.52 2.68
C LYS A 48 6.58 12.73 3.71
N SER A 49 6.31 13.48 4.77
CA SER A 49 7.25 13.73 5.85
C SER A 49 7.58 12.43 6.62
N LEU A 50 6.58 11.63 6.95
CA LEU A 50 6.76 10.32 7.58
C LEU A 50 7.57 9.37 6.70
N THR A 51 7.23 9.28 5.42
CA THR A 51 7.96 8.44 4.46
C THR A 51 9.44 8.82 4.39
N HIS A 52 9.71 10.11 4.28
CA HIS A 52 11.07 10.64 4.27
C HIS A 52 11.82 10.33 5.58
N TYR A 53 11.16 10.49 6.72
CA TYR A 53 11.74 10.17 8.03
C TYR A 53 12.14 8.68 8.13
N ILE A 54 11.24 7.78 7.74
CA ILE A 54 11.51 6.33 7.74
C ILE A 54 12.69 6.00 6.81
N GLU A 55 12.74 6.57 5.63
CA GLU A 55 13.83 6.37 4.67
C GLU A 55 15.18 6.87 5.20
N GLN A 56 15.20 8.05 5.79
CA GLN A 56 16.44 8.64 6.31
C GLN A 56 16.97 7.90 7.53
N LYS A 57 16.10 7.60 8.48
CA LYS A 57 16.49 7.00 9.74
C LYS A 57 16.72 5.49 9.66
N TYR A 58 15.82 4.78 9.02
CA TYR A 58 15.81 3.32 9.01
C TYR A 58 16.30 2.71 7.69
N LYS A 59 16.47 3.52 6.65
CA LYS A 59 16.78 3.05 5.28
C LYS A 59 15.73 2.04 4.77
N LEU A 60 14.48 2.23 5.18
CA LEU A 60 13.31 1.46 4.78
C LEU A 60 12.38 2.32 3.94
N THR A 61 11.68 1.70 3.01
CA THR A 61 10.55 2.32 2.32
C THR A 61 9.25 2.02 3.08
N ILE A 62 8.17 2.72 2.76
CA ILE A 62 6.86 2.41 3.34
C ILE A 62 6.40 0.99 2.98
N ASN A 63 6.72 0.51 1.77
CA ASN A 63 6.43 -0.87 1.38
C ASN A 63 7.19 -1.89 2.27
N ASP A 64 8.39 -1.57 2.72
CA ASP A 64 9.14 -2.43 3.63
C ASP A 64 8.44 -2.53 4.98
N VAL A 65 7.86 -1.43 5.46
CA VAL A 65 7.08 -1.41 6.71
C VAL A 65 5.81 -2.24 6.58
N GLU A 66 5.09 -2.14 5.46
CA GLU A 66 3.91 -2.97 5.18
C GLU A 66 4.25 -4.46 5.11
N VAL A 67 5.33 -4.81 4.42
CA VAL A 67 5.81 -6.20 4.33
C VAL A 67 6.24 -6.71 5.71
N LEU A 68 6.90 -5.87 6.52
CA LEU A 68 7.32 -6.22 7.88
C LEU A 68 6.11 -6.47 8.80
N GLU A 69 5.07 -5.64 8.70
CA GLU A 69 3.80 -5.84 9.41
C GLU A 69 3.17 -7.19 9.06
N LEU A 70 3.11 -7.51 7.78
CA LEU A 70 2.54 -8.77 7.31
C LEU A 70 3.38 -9.98 7.76
N ILE A 71 4.71 -9.85 7.83
CA ILE A 71 5.61 -10.88 8.40
C ILE A 71 5.33 -11.04 9.89
N GLN A 72 5.16 -9.93 10.63
CA GLN A 72 4.81 -9.99 12.05
C GLN A 72 3.52 -10.77 12.29
N GLN A 73 2.49 -10.52 11.46
CA GLN A 73 1.20 -11.20 11.59
C GLN A 73 1.27 -12.69 11.28
N ASN A 74 2.10 -13.11 10.33
CA ASN A 74 2.11 -14.47 9.80
C ASN A 74 3.27 -15.34 10.30
N CYS A 75 4.35 -14.75 10.79
CA CYS A 75 5.61 -15.46 11.09
C CYS A 75 6.11 -15.27 12.52
N SER A 76 5.33 -14.63 13.41
CA SER A 76 5.75 -14.41 14.82
C SER A 76 5.61 -15.63 15.69
N GLU A 77 4.54 -16.42 15.51
CA GLU A 77 4.31 -17.65 16.29
C GLU A 77 4.87 -18.89 15.60
N LYS A 78 4.86 -18.90 14.27
CA LYS A 78 5.35 -20.01 13.44
C LYS A 78 6.12 -19.46 12.26
N HIS A 79 7.26 -20.07 11.97
CA HIS A 79 7.95 -19.79 10.72
C HIS A 79 7.07 -20.20 9.53
N MET A 80 7.08 -19.39 8.49
CA MET A 80 6.30 -19.61 7.27
C MET A 80 7.22 -19.79 6.07
N LEU A 81 6.89 -20.72 5.18
CA LEU A 81 7.59 -20.86 3.90
C LEU A 81 7.48 -19.58 3.07
N MET A 82 8.59 -19.21 2.44
CA MET A 82 8.69 -18.02 1.59
C MET A 82 7.64 -17.99 0.47
N GLN A 83 7.38 -19.12 -0.19
CA GLN A 83 6.47 -19.16 -1.33
C GLN A 83 5.00 -18.89 -0.95
N PRO A 84 4.42 -19.55 0.07
CA PRO A 84 3.11 -19.18 0.59
C PRO A 84 3.04 -17.73 1.06
N PHE A 85 4.06 -17.24 1.77
CA PHE A 85 4.11 -15.83 2.20
C PHE A 85 4.05 -14.86 1.02
N LEU A 86 4.81 -15.11 -0.05
CA LEU A 86 4.78 -14.27 -1.24
C LEU A 86 3.40 -14.21 -1.90
N LYS A 87 2.63 -15.31 -1.88
CA LYS A 87 1.25 -15.32 -2.38
C LYS A 87 0.34 -14.42 -1.54
N ILE A 88 0.45 -14.51 -0.22
CA ILE A 88 -0.32 -13.65 0.71
C ILE A 88 0.06 -12.19 0.48
N ALA A 89 1.35 -11.86 0.51
CA ALA A 89 1.82 -10.50 0.40
C ALA A 89 1.44 -9.81 -0.93
N THR A 90 1.53 -10.53 -2.05
CA THR A 90 1.12 -9.98 -3.35
C THR A 90 -0.39 -9.76 -3.45
N ALA A 91 -1.20 -10.58 -2.77
CA ALA A 91 -2.65 -10.43 -2.76
C ALA A 91 -3.12 -9.30 -1.82
N GLU A 92 -2.52 -9.19 -0.63
CA GLU A 92 -2.98 -8.25 0.40
C GLU A 92 -2.41 -6.84 0.23
N LEU A 93 -1.14 -6.72 -0.20
CA LEU A 93 -0.45 -5.42 -0.27
C LEU A 93 -0.52 -4.74 -1.63
N ASP A 94 -1.14 -5.35 -2.62
CA ASP A 94 -1.16 -4.86 -4.02
C ASP A 94 0.26 -4.53 -4.55
N LEU A 95 1.23 -5.32 -4.13
CA LEU A 95 2.61 -5.21 -4.55
C LEU A 95 2.99 -6.34 -5.51
N SER A 96 3.82 -6.02 -6.50
CA SER A 96 4.38 -7.06 -7.36
C SER A 96 5.30 -7.98 -6.57
N ARG A 97 5.39 -9.24 -6.98
CA ARG A 97 6.29 -10.23 -6.38
C ARG A 97 7.74 -9.72 -6.26
N THR A 98 8.23 -9.00 -7.26
CA THR A 98 9.57 -8.42 -7.27
C THR A 98 9.74 -7.38 -6.17
N LYS A 99 8.75 -6.52 -5.95
CA LYS A 99 8.76 -5.51 -4.87
C LYS A 99 8.74 -6.17 -3.50
N VAL A 100 7.89 -7.18 -3.30
CA VAL A 100 7.84 -7.94 -2.03
C VAL A 100 9.18 -8.61 -1.73
N LEU A 101 9.78 -9.28 -2.71
CA LEU A 101 11.10 -9.90 -2.56
C LEU A 101 12.20 -8.88 -2.26
N ALA A 102 12.17 -7.71 -2.89
CA ALA A 102 13.13 -6.64 -2.60
C ALA A 102 13.00 -6.13 -1.16
N SER A 103 11.76 -5.96 -0.66
CA SER A 103 11.49 -5.60 0.72
C SER A 103 12.00 -6.67 1.70
N ILE A 104 11.68 -7.94 1.45
CA ILE A 104 12.14 -9.04 2.31
C ILE A 104 13.67 -9.08 2.40
N ARG A 105 14.38 -8.89 1.27
CA ARG A 105 15.85 -8.85 1.26
C ARG A 105 16.39 -7.73 2.14
N ARG A 106 15.88 -6.50 1.98
CA ARG A 106 16.28 -5.37 2.84
C ARG A 106 16.03 -5.63 4.31
N LEU A 107 14.88 -6.20 4.65
CA LEU A 107 14.52 -6.51 6.03
C LEU A 107 15.45 -7.58 6.64
N ILE A 108 15.84 -8.58 5.86
CA ILE A 108 16.81 -9.60 6.27
C ILE A 108 18.21 -8.98 6.42
N ASP A 109 18.65 -8.18 5.46
CA ASP A 109 19.96 -7.53 5.46
C ASP A 109 20.11 -6.56 6.65
N GLN A 110 19.02 -6.01 7.15
CA GLN A 110 18.98 -5.16 8.35
C GLN A 110 18.69 -5.92 9.66
N ASP A 111 18.67 -7.25 9.61
CA ASP A 111 18.38 -8.10 10.79
C ASP A 111 17.01 -7.81 11.43
N ARG A 112 16.03 -7.40 10.64
CA ARG A 112 14.65 -7.16 11.07
C ARG A 112 13.73 -8.36 10.90
N VAL A 113 14.12 -9.27 10.03
CA VAL A 113 13.46 -10.55 9.76
C VAL A 113 14.56 -11.61 9.64
N SER A 114 14.27 -12.78 10.13
CA SER A 114 15.16 -13.93 10.04
C SER A 114 14.70 -14.90 8.96
N LYS A 115 15.66 -15.58 8.35
CA LYS A 115 15.39 -16.67 7.40
C LYS A 115 16.09 -17.94 7.84
N ILE A 116 15.43 -19.06 7.66
CA ILE A 116 16.01 -20.40 7.90
C ILE A 116 15.87 -21.22 6.63
N ARG A 117 16.94 -21.90 6.24
CA ARG A 117 16.87 -22.94 5.20
C ARG A 117 16.56 -24.27 5.84
N SER A 118 15.74 -25.09 5.19
CA SER A 118 15.49 -26.46 5.62
C SER A 118 16.79 -27.28 5.49
N THR A 119 17.04 -28.10 6.49
CA THR A 119 18.14 -29.08 6.45
C THR A 119 17.84 -30.28 5.54
N GLU A 120 16.55 -30.57 5.32
CA GLU A 120 16.08 -31.67 4.48
C GLU A 120 15.97 -31.29 3.00
N ASP A 121 15.62 -30.03 2.71
CA ASP A 121 15.45 -29.51 1.36
C ASP A 121 15.90 -28.04 1.31
N GLU A 122 17.14 -27.82 0.86
CA GLU A 122 17.76 -26.48 0.79
C GLU A 122 16.98 -25.46 -0.05
N ARG A 123 16.05 -25.91 -0.92
CA ARG A 123 15.16 -25.03 -1.70
C ARG A 123 14.07 -24.41 -0.85
N LYS A 124 13.77 -25.01 0.32
CA LYS A 124 12.79 -24.52 1.26
C LYS A 124 13.40 -23.46 2.17
N VAL A 125 12.92 -22.25 2.04
CA VAL A 125 13.30 -21.11 2.88
C VAL A 125 12.10 -20.68 3.71
N TYR A 126 12.30 -20.56 4.99
CA TYR A 126 11.30 -20.08 5.94
C TYR A 126 11.64 -18.66 6.40
N LEU A 127 10.60 -17.84 6.55
CA LEU A 127 10.66 -16.57 7.25
C LEU A 127 10.22 -16.77 8.70
N LEU A 128 10.87 -16.08 9.60
CA LEU A 128 10.47 -16.02 10.99
C LEU A 128 10.80 -14.67 11.61
N MET A 129 10.07 -14.37 12.68
CA MET A 129 10.30 -13.22 13.53
C MET A 129 10.68 -13.73 14.92
N ASN A 130 11.97 -13.64 15.26
CA ASN A 130 12.45 -13.98 16.59
C ASN A 130 12.18 -12.82 17.57
N GLU A 131 12.47 -13.03 18.86
CA GLU A 131 12.23 -12.02 19.92
C GLU A 131 12.95 -10.69 19.66
N LYS A 132 14.18 -10.74 19.13
CA LYS A 132 14.94 -9.55 18.76
C LYS A 132 14.26 -8.80 17.61
N ASN A 133 13.83 -9.51 16.59
CA ASN A 133 13.11 -8.93 15.46
C ASN A 133 11.79 -8.27 15.91
N ALA A 134 11.03 -8.95 16.79
CA ALA A 134 9.79 -8.43 17.36
C ALA A 134 10.02 -7.17 18.20
N ALA A 135 11.08 -7.12 19.00
CA ALA A 135 11.45 -5.92 19.76
C ALA A 135 11.81 -4.75 18.85
N HIS A 136 12.57 -4.97 17.77
CA HIS A 136 12.89 -3.95 16.78
C HIS A 136 11.65 -3.44 16.04
N TYR A 137 10.73 -4.34 15.72
CA TYR A 137 9.46 -3.99 15.09
C TYR A 137 8.61 -3.09 16.00
N LYS A 138 8.45 -3.47 17.27
CA LYS A 138 7.73 -2.67 18.26
C LYS A 138 8.33 -1.27 18.40
N ALA A 139 9.66 -1.17 18.54
CA ALA A 139 10.34 0.12 18.63
C ALA A 139 10.12 1.00 17.41
N LEU A 140 10.08 0.40 16.22
CA LEU A 140 9.76 1.11 14.97
C LEU A 140 8.33 1.66 14.98
N LEU A 141 7.35 0.85 15.42
CA LEU A 141 5.96 1.30 15.50
C LEU A 141 5.76 2.41 16.54
N ASP A 142 6.31 2.26 17.74
CA ASP A 142 6.23 3.28 18.80
C ASP A 142 6.78 4.62 18.32
N GLU A 143 7.82 4.60 17.51
CA GLU A 143 8.42 5.80 16.96
C GLU A 143 7.61 6.40 15.80
N ILE A 144 7.02 5.56 14.94
CA ILE A 144 6.08 6.02 13.89
C ILE A 144 4.86 6.69 14.54
N GLU A 145 4.31 6.09 15.60
CA GLU A 145 3.17 6.63 16.34
C GLU A 145 3.52 8.01 16.92
N SER A 146 4.63 8.12 17.61
CA SER A 146 5.08 9.41 18.19
C SER A 146 5.36 10.49 17.14
N TYR A 147 5.70 10.10 15.91
CA TYR A 147 5.90 11.04 14.81
C TYR A 147 4.60 11.53 14.19
N THR A 148 3.53 10.77 14.31
CA THR A 148 2.21 11.08 13.70
C THR A 148 1.28 11.87 14.63
N GLU A 149 1.56 11.91 15.92
CA GLU A 149 0.88 12.77 16.90
C GLU A 149 1.25 14.26 16.71
#